data_48f8cb18df5655b388298cb183ac17c0
#
_entry.id   48f8cb18df5655b388298cb183ac17c0
#
_cell.length_a   1.000
_cell.length_b   1.000
_cell.length_c   1.000
_cell.angle_alpha   90.00
_cell.angle_beta   90.00
_cell.angle_gamma   90.00
#
_symmetry.space_group_name_H-M   'P 1'
#
loop_
_entity.id
_entity.type
_entity.pdbx_description
1 polymer ?
#
loop_
_entity_poly.entity_id
_entity_poly.type
_entity_poly.pdbx_seq_one_letter_code
_entity_poly.pdbx_strand_id
1 'polypeptide(L)'
;MPVLKCSNGKWRIGSGACIYDTKEKATKAYQAILASGKFAVERVSLDYDGVLSTDKGKEKAKQLISEGVNVYVVSARRDKESMLGVAKTLGISQSRVYATGSNKEKVQKIKDLNITTHYDDNPDVLDELKSINIKGLKL
;
A
#
# COMPACT_ATOMS: atom_id res chain seq x y z
N MET A 1 -3.10 10.19 10.99
CA MET A 1 -2.11 9.87 12.03
C MET A 1 -2.17 10.92 13.11
N PRO A 2 -2.40 10.51 14.30
CA PRO A 2 -2.50 11.48 15.37
C PRO A 2 -1.14 12.01 15.79
N VAL A 3 -1.19 13.21 16.33
CA VAL A 3 -0.13 13.80 17.12
C VAL A 3 -0.17 13.14 18.49
N LEU A 4 0.95 12.61 18.96
CA LEU A 4 1.04 11.85 20.20
C LEU A 4 1.96 12.52 21.21
N LYS A 5 1.57 12.48 22.50
CA LYS A 5 2.41 12.98 23.59
C LYS A 5 3.45 11.91 23.99
N CYS A 6 4.69 12.34 24.09
CA CYS A 6 5.79 11.47 24.52
C CYS A 6 6.00 11.51 26.04
N SER A 7 6.70 10.53 26.57
CA SER A 7 7.02 10.44 27.99
C SER A 7 7.87 11.60 28.53
N ASN A 8 8.64 12.28 27.63
CA ASN A 8 9.45 13.45 28.00
C ASN A 8 8.67 14.77 28.02
N GLY A 9 7.34 14.72 27.84
CA GLY A 9 6.48 15.91 27.80
C GLY A 9 6.38 16.58 26.44
N LYS A 10 7.18 16.16 25.47
CA LYS A 10 7.12 16.67 24.09
C LYS A 10 6.13 15.86 23.26
N TRP A 11 5.89 16.33 22.04
CA TRP A 11 4.93 15.71 21.12
C TRP A 11 5.64 15.19 19.87
N ARG A 12 5.05 14.19 19.26
CA ARG A 12 5.54 13.59 18.01
C ARG A 12 4.41 13.42 17.01
N ILE A 13 4.79 13.29 15.74
CA ILE A 13 3.88 12.95 14.65
C ILE A 13 4.09 11.47 14.33
N GLY A 14 3.07 10.64 14.58
CA GLY A 14 3.16 9.19 14.35
C GLY A 14 4.34 8.56 15.11
N SER A 15 5.23 7.89 14.38
CA SER A 15 6.45 7.25 14.92
C SER A 15 7.69 8.17 14.88
N GLY A 16 7.50 9.45 14.56
CA GLY A 16 8.60 10.42 14.47
C GLY A 16 9.21 10.77 15.82
N ALA A 17 10.25 11.63 15.79
CA ALA A 17 10.94 12.06 16.98
C ALA A 17 10.08 12.96 17.87
N CYS A 18 10.28 12.88 19.20
CA CYS A 18 9.57 13.68 20.18
C CYS A 18 10.23 15.07 20.31
N ILE A 19 10.01 15.92 19.31
CA ILE A 19 10.71 17.20 19.15
C ILE A 19 9.82 18.45 19.29
N TYR A 20 8.49 18.29 19.31
CA TYR A 20 7.57 19.41 19.39
C TYR A 20 7.19 19.72 20.85
N ASP A 21 7.38 20.98 21.24
CA ASP A 21 7.13 21.42 22.62
C ASP A 21 5.65 21.44 22.99
N THR A 22 4.77 21.67 22.02
CA THR A 22 3.32 21.74 22.25
C THR A 22 2.58 20.91 21.20
N LYS A 23 1.34 20.54 21.56
CA LYS A 23 0.43 19.84 20.64
C LYS A 23 0.15 20.69 19.39
N GLU A 24 -0.03 22.00 19.57
CA GLU A 24 -0.30 22.92 18.47
C GLU A 24 0.83 22.97 17.46
N LYS A 25 2.08 22.99 17.92
CA LYS A 25 3.25 22.96 17.03
C LYS A 25 3.33 21.66 16.25
N ALA A 26 3.11 20.52 16.90
CA ALA A 26 3.08 19.24 16.24
C ALA A 26 1.94 19.14 15.23
N THR A 27 0.75 19.64 15.58
CA THR A 27 -0.43 19.64 14.68
C THR A 27 -0.17 20.50 13.45
N LYS A 28 0.41 21.69 13.61
CA LYS A 28 0.78 22.55 12.47
C LYS A 28 1.77 21.88 11.55
N ALA A 29 2.80 21.23 12.11
CA ALA A 29 3.79 20.51 11.32
C ALA A 29 3.15 19.35 10.56
N TYR A 30 2.26 18.61 11.20
CA TYR A 30 1.52 17.52 10.57
C TYR A 30 0.65 18.00 9.40
N GLN A 31 -0.08 19.09 9.59
CA GLN A 31 -0.90 19.68 8.52
C GLN A 31 -0.04 20.15 7.34
N ALA A 32 1.12 20.76 7.61
CA ALA A 32 2.06 21.17 6.56
C ALA A 32 2.60 19.98 5.78
N ILE A 33 2.89 18.86 6.46
CA ILE A 33 3.34 17.62 5.83
C ILE A 33 2.24 17.03 4.95
N LEU A 34 1.00 17.00 5.41
CA LEU A 34 -0.15 16.54 4.63
C LEU A 34 -0.34 17.39 3.37
N ALA A 35 -0.24 18.70 3.51
CA ALA A 35 -0.38 19.64 2.39
C ALA A 35 0.75 19.46 1.36
N SER A 36 1.96 19.10 1.79
CA SER A 36 3.10 18.85 0.90
C SER A 36 3.05 17.48 0.21
N GLY A 37 2.14 16.60 0.61
CA GLY A 37 2.03 15.23 0.08
C GLY A 37 3.12 14.27 0.56
N LYS A 38 4.02 14.69 1.45
CA LYS A 38 5.14 13.85 1.93
C LYS A 38 4.70 12.67 2.80
N PHE A 39 3.49 12.72 3.36
CA PHE A 39 2.87 11.62 4.09
C PHE A 39 1.66 11.05 3.37
N ALA A 40 1.66 11.10 2.03
CA ALA A 40 0.69 10.31 1.29
C ALA A 40 0.78 8.87 1.81
N VAL A 41 -0.34 8.33 2.28
CA VAL A 41 -0.42 6.95 2.77
C VAL A 41 0.08 6.05 1.65
N GLU A 42 1.12 5.26 1.93
CA GLU A 42 1.66 4.34 0.94
C GLU A 42 0.60 3.30 0.57
N ARG A 43 0.36 3.13 -0.72
CA ARG A 43 -0.58 2.15 -1.25
C ARG A 43 0.19 1.16 -2.09
N VAL A 44 0.15 -0.09 -1.68
CA VAL A 44 0.86 -1.18 -2.34
C VAL A 44 -0.14 -2.20 -2.83
N SER A 45 0.02 -2.65 -4.07
CA SER A 45 -0.77 -3.74 -4.60
C SER A 45 0.11 -4.95 -4.92
N LEU A 46 -0.49 -6.12 -4.83
CA LEU A 46 0.14 -7.39 -5.15
C LEU A 46 -0.71 -8.11 -6.19
N ASP A 47 -0.07 -8.68 -7.22
CA ASP A 47 -0.73 -9.62 -8.09
C ASP A 47 -1.06 -10.90 -7.29
N TYR A 48 -2.05 -11.66 -7.73
CA TYR A 48 -2.38 -12.92 -7.09
C TYR A 48 -1.50 -14.06 -7.61
N ASP A 49 -1.57 -14.34 -8.92
CA ASP A 49 -0.84 -15.44 -9.54
C ASP A 49 0.67 -15.16 -9.54
N GLY A 50 1.44 -16.09 -8.97
CA GLY A 50 2.90 -15.98 -8.92
C GLY A 50 3.42 -14.99 -7.87
N VAL A 51 2.55 -14.28 -7.15
CA VAL A 51 2.90 -13.36 -6.06
C VAL A 51 2.17 -13.76 -4.79
N LEU A 52 0.92 -13.35 -4.62
CA LEU A 52 0.16 -13.63 -3.39
C LEU A 52 -0.20 -15.10 -3.22
N SER A 53 -0.27 -15.85 -4.31
CA SER A 53 -0.44 -17.31 -4.27
C SER A 53 0.79 -18.06 -3.75
N THR A 54 1.94 -17.39 -3.65
CA THR A 54 3.19 -17.95 -3.14
C THR A 54 3.41 -17.60 -1.68
N ASP A 55 4.20 -18.40 -0.95
CA ASP A 55 4.54 -18.11 0.44
C ASP A 55 5.31 -16.81 0.58
N LYS A 56 6.21 -16.53 -0.36
CA LYS A 56 6.99 -15.29 -0.40
C LYS A 56 6.10 -14.05 -0.53
N GLY A 57 5.10 -14.11 -1.38
CA GLY A 57 4.13 -13.03 -1.55
C GLY A 57 3.25 -12.85 -0.32
N LYS A 58 2.82 -13.93 0.32
CA LYS A 58 2.04 -13.88 1.56
C LYS A 58 2.84 -13.26 2.71
N GLU A 59 4.11 -13.61 2.85
CA GLU A 59 5.01 -13.02 3.84
C GLU A 59 5.18 -11.52 3.60
N LYS A 60 5.34 -11.12 2.35
CA LYS A 60 5.46 -9.70 1.99
C LYS A 60 4.19 -8.94 2.34
N ALA A 61 3.02 -9.49 2.06
CA ALA A 61 1.74 -8.89 2.42
C ALA A 61 1.60 -8.71 3.93
N LYS A 62 1.95 -9.73 4.72
CA LYS A 62 1.95 -9.65 6.19
C LYS A 62 2.87 -8.57 6.70
N GLN A 63 4.07 -8.46 6.16
CA GLN A 63 5.04 -7.43 6.51
C GLN A 63 4.47 -6.03 6.27
N LEU A 64 3.94 -5.80 5.07
CA LEU A 64 3.36 -4.50 4.69
C LEU A 64 2.19 -4.10 5.59
N ILE A 65 1.30 -5.04 5.89
CA ILE A 65 0.16 -4.81 6.77
C ILE A 65 0.64 -4.45 8.18
N SER A 66 1.67 -5.15 8.69
CA SER A 66 2.23 -4.86 10.01
C SER A 66 2.88 -3.47 10.09
N GLU A 67 3.33 -2.94 8.96
CA GLU A 67 3.92 -1.60 8.85
C GLU A 67 2.85 -0.50 8.67
N GLY A 68 1.58 -0.86 8.62
CA GLY A 68 0.48 0.09 8.44
C GLY A 68 0.24 0.52 7.00
N VAL A 69 0.81 -0.21 6.03
CA VAL A 69 0.63 0.07 4.61
C VAL A 69 -0.75 -0.43 4.16
N ASN A 70 -1.44 0.34 3.31
CA ASN A 70 -2.67 -0.11 2.69
C ASN A 70 -2.34 -1.10 1.56
N VAL A 71 -2.72 -2.36 1.75
CA VAL A 71 -2.43 -3.44 0.81
C VAL A 71 -3.67 -3.77 -0.02
N TYR A 72 -3.49 -3.83 -1.33
CA TYR A 72 -4.52 -4.18 -2.31
C TYR A 72 -4.09 -5.43 -3.08
N VAL A 73 -5.05 -6.19 -3.56
CA VAL A 73 -4.80 -7.30 -4.49
C VAL A 73 -5.41 -6.92 -5.84
N VAL A 74 -4.57 -6.82 -6.85
CA VAL A 74 -5.01 -6.45 -8.21
C VAL A 74 -4.51 -7.51 -9.18
N SER A 75 -5.42 -8.26 -9.77
CA SER A 75 -5.12 -9.39 -10.66
C SER A 75 -5.81 -9.24 -12.01
N ALA A 76 -5.22 -9.87 -13.02
CA ALA A 76 -5.82 -9.99 -14.34
C ALA A 76 -6.89 -11.10 -14.42
N ARG A 77 -7.12 -11.83 -13.35
CA ARG A 77 -8.19 -12.84 -13.29
C ARG A 77 -9.56 -12.22 -13.53
N ARG A 78 -10.51 -13.02 -13.99
CA ARG A 78 -11.88 -12.58 -14.26
C ARG A 78 -12.79 -12.60 -13.03
N ASP A 79 -12.46 -13.42 -12.03
CA ASP A 79 -13.23 -13.53 -10.81
C ASP A 79 -12.34 -13.44 -9.58
N LYS A 80 -12.95 -13.08 -8.44
CA LYS A 80 -12.26 -12.88 -7.16
C LYS A 80 -12.25 -14.10 -6.25
N GLU A 81 -13.06 -15.11 -6.51
CA GLU A 81 -13.35 -16.16 -5.53
C GLU A 81 -12.10 -16.82 -4.97
N SER A 82 -11.17 -17.21 -5.83
CA SER A 82 -9.92 -17.85 -5.41
C SER A 82 -9.02 -16.91 -4.60
N MET A 83 -9.15 -15.60 -4.78
CA MET A 83 -8.33 -14.60 -4.10
C MET A 83 -8.89 -14.21 -2.73
N LEU A 84 -10.21 -14.28 -2.56
CA LEU A 84 -10.88 -13.83 -1.33
C LEU A 84 -10.48 -14.65 -0.11
N GLY A 85 -10.29 -15.95 -0.27
CA GLY A 85 -9.86 -16.82 0.83
C GLY A 85 -8.48 -16.43 1.36
N VAL A 86 -7.53 -16.20 0.47
CA VAL A 86 -6.17 -15.78 0.84
C VAL A 86 -6.20 -14.37 1.44
N ALA A 87 -6.93 -13.46 0.83
CA ALA A 87 -7.07 -12.08 1.33
C ALA A 87 -7.63 -12.06 2.75
N LYS A 88 -8.67 -12.83 3.02
CA LYS A 88 -9.27 -12.95 4.35
C LYS A 88 -8.26 -13.47 5.38
N THR A 89 -7.51 -14.49 5.03
CA THR A 89 -6.47 -15.06 5.90
C THR A 89 -5.39 -14.03 6.25
N LEU A 90 -5.07 -13.15 5.33
CA LEU A 90 -4.06 -12.10 5.52
C LEU A 90 -4.61 -10.81 6.16
N GLY A 91 -5.91 -10.72 6.36
CA GLY A 91 -6.53 -9.51 6.91
C GLY A 91 -6.76 -8.41 5.87
N ILE A 92 -6.75 -8.76 4.58
CA ILE A 92 -7.05 -7.83 3.50
C ILE A 92 -8.56 -7.80 3.27
N SER A 93 -9.15 -6.60 3.32
CA SER A 93 -10.59 -6.42 3.09
C SER A 93 -10.98 -6.85 1.66
N GLN A 94 -12.13 -7.50 1.55
CA GLN A 94 -12.72 -7.87 0.27
C GLN A 94 -12.85 -6.68 -0.69
N SER A 95 -13.10 -5.49 -0.17
CA SER A 95 -13.20 -4.26 -0.95
C SER A 95 -11.87 -3.82 -1.57
N ARG A 96 -10.75 -4.40 -1.17
CA ARG A 96 -9.42 -4.13 -1.71
C ARG A 96 -8.90 -5.25 -2.62
N VAL A 97 -9.76 -6.17 -3.02
CA VAL A 97 -9.44 -7.27 -3.94
C VAL A 97 -10.12 -7.01 -5.27
N TYR A 98 -9.34 -6.95 -6.34
CA TYR A 98 -9.83 -6.61 -7.68
C TYR A 98 -9.42 -7.68 -8.69
N ALA A 99 -10.42 -8.21 -9.41
CA ALA A 99 -10.24 -9.07 -10.57
C ALA A 99 -10.57 -8.24 -11.80
N THR A 100 -9.56 -7.88 -12.60
CA THR A 100 -9.72 -6.89 -13.67
C THR A 100 -10.03 -7.49 -15.02
N GLY A 101 -9.68 -8.75 -15.25
CA GLY A 101 -9.98 -9.47 -16.49
C GLY A 101 -8.90 -9.42 -17.55
N SER A 102 -7.93 -8.51 -17.45
CA SER A 102 -6.80 -8.42 -18.39
C SER A 102 -5.64 -7.64 -17.77
N ASN A 103 -4.45 -7.78 -18.36
CA ASN A 103 -3.27 -7.02 -17.93
C ASN A 103 -3.45 -5.51 -18.18
N LYS A 104 -4.10 -5.14 -19.28
CA LYS A 104 -4.39 -3.74 -19.59
C LYS A 104 -5.29 -3.11 -18.52
N GLU A 105 -6.35 -3.79 -18.15
CA GLU A 105 -7.27 -3.32 -17.12
C GLU A 105 -6.64 -3.36 -15.74
N LYS A 106 -5.74 -4.33 -15.49
CA LYS A 106 -4.94 -4.38 -14.27
C LYS A 106 -4.11 -3.10 -14.09
N VAL A 107 -3.35 -2.71 -15.11
CA VAL A 107 -2.53 -1.48 -15.07
C VAL A 107 -3.41 -0.25 -14.87
N GLN A 108 -4.54 -0.17 -15.56
CA GLN A 108 -5.50 0.93 -15.40
C GLN A 108 -6.05 1.00 -13.97
N LYS A 109 -6.39 -0.14 -13.37
CA LYS A 109 -6.88 -0.19 -11.99
C LYS A 109 -5.79 0.25 -11.00
N ILE A 110 -4.56 -0.17 -11.19
CA ILE A 110 -3.42 0.25 -10.37
C ILE A 110 -3.28 1.77 -10.40
N LYS A 111 -3.40 2.37 -11.58
CA LYS A 111 -3.38 3.83 -11.74
C LYS A 111 -4.56 4.49 -11.04
N ASP A 112 -5.77 3.99 -11.22
CA ASP A 112 -7.01 4.55 -10.65
C ASP A 112 -7.01 4.52 -9.12
N LEU A 113 -6.39 3.50 -8.52
CA LEU A 113 -6.27 3.35 -7.07
C LEU A 113 -5.16 4.20 -6.46
N ASN A 114 -4.41 4.94 -7.27
CA ASN A 114 -3.24 5.69 -6.83
C ASN A 114 -2.20 4.81 -6.12
N ILE A 115 -1.99 3.61 -6.64
CA ILE A 115 -0.99 2.69 -6.12
C ILE A 115 0.41 3.28 -6.36
N THR A 116 1.24 3.24 -5.32
CA THR A 116 2.62 3.73 -5.40
C THR A 116 3.60 2.64 -5.81
N THR A 117 3.35 1.41 -5.38
CA THR A 117 4.19 0.24 -5.67
C THR A 117 3.31 -0.97 -5.96
N HIS A 118 3.61 -1.70 -7.01
CA HIS A 118 2.93 -2.94 -7.39
C HIS A 118 3.94 -4.08 -7.53
N TYR A 119 3.64 -5.22 -6.91
CA TYR A 119 4.43 -6.44 -7.03
C TYR A 119 3.80 -7.37 -8.05
N ASP A 120 4.57 -7.78 -9.04
CA ASP A 120 4.11 -8.64 -10.13
C ASP A 120 5.29 -9.49 -10.63
N ASP A 121 5.01 -10.67 -11.16
CA ASP A 121 6.02 -11.51 -11.79
C ASP A 121 6.04 -11.37 -13.32
N ASN A 122 5.08 -10.65 -13.89
CA ASN A 122 4.98 -10.45 -15.33
C ASN A 122 5.80 -9.22 -15.76
N PRO A 123 6.88 -9.40 -16.55
CA PRO A 123 7.73 -8.29 -16.96
C PRO A 123 7.01 -7.25 -17.82
N ASP A 124 6.01 -7.64 -18.60
CA ASP A 124 5.23 -6.72 -19.43
C ASP A 124 4.43 -5.74 -18.58
N VAL A 125 3.86 -6.22 -17.48
CA VAL A 125 3.14 -5.38 -16.51
C VAL A 125 4.12 -4.42 -15.84
N LEU A 126 5.28 -4.90 -15.43
CA LEU A 126 6.31 -4.08 -14.78
C LEU A 126 6.80 -2.96 -15.72
N ASP A 127 7.00 -3.26 -16.99
CA ASP A 127 7.43 -2.28 -18.00
C ASP A 127 6.37 -1.21 -18.23
N GLU A 128 5.08 -1.58 -18.30
CA GLU A 128 4.00 -0.63 -18.45
C GLU A 128 3.86 0.30 -17.24
N LEU A 129 4.00 -0.23 -16.03
CA LEU A 129 3.97 0.57 -14.81
C LEU A 129 5.10 1.60 -14.78
N LYS A 130 6.29 1.21 -15.22
CA LYS A 130 7.42 2.11 -15.32
C LYS A 130 7.14 3.28 -16.27
N SER A 131 6.44 3.03 -17.37
CA SER A 131 6.09 4.07 -18.35
C SER A 131 5.13 5.12 -17.80
N ILE A 132 4.41 4.82 -16.73
CA ILE A 132 3.46 5.73 -16.06
C ILE A 132 3.93 6.15 -14.65
N ASN A 133 5.22 5.99 -14.37
CA ASN A 133 5.87 6.38 -13.11
C ASN A 133 5.33 5.68 -11.87
N ILE A 134 4.89 4.44 -12.01
CA ILE A 134 4.52 3.58 -10.88
C ILE A 134 5.63 2.54 -10.70
N LYS A 135 6.08 2.38 -9.46
CA LYS A 135 7.13 1.43 -9.13
C LYS A 135 6.59 0.00 -9.22
N GLY A 136 7.13 -0.80 -10.12
CA GLY A 136 6.84 -2.22 -10.24
C GLY A 136 8.02 -3.05 -9.78
N LEU A 137 7.77 -4.05 -8.92
CA LEU A 137 8.80 -4.89 -8.34
C LEU A 137 8.46 -6.36 -8.50
N LYS A 138 9.47 -7.17 -8.72
CA LYS A 138 9.38 -8.63 -8.70
C LYS A 138 9.91 -9.12 -7.34
N LEU A 139 9.19 -10.07 -6.75
CA LEU A 139 9.65 -10.72 -5.52
C LEU A 139 10.69 -11.78 -5.77
#